data_9ce244306afc1e35d5f88d3dff9c6ac5
#
_entry.id   9ce244306afc1e35d5f88d3dff9c6ac5
#
_cell.length_a   1.000
_cell.length_b   1.000
_cell.length_c   1.000
_cell.angle_alpha   90.00
_cell.angle_beta   90.00
_cell.angle_gamma   90.00
#
_symmetry.space_group_name_H-M   'P 1'
#
loop_
_entity.id
_entity.type
_entity.pdbx_description
1 polymer ?
#
loop_
_entity_poly.entity_id
_entity_poly.type
_entity_poly.pdbx_seq_one_letter_code
_entity_poly.pdbx_strand_id
1 'polypeptide(L)'
;MASGKPQLLFVHGIGGLRDTATDRRRWVEALATGARDAEMADAISALTQGWLADVTFANYSDLFNRRGAQGNAVGELDEDEAPFLIGLLDTMLVELAEQFPLESSPQEARVIRDARYQLDAAAQGRQSQGVGDIGRRLVGVTTTMLRLPGVRQAAQWMNGWAALSHLAQVGRYLDRRAKKAELGATIRARVLDGLDPARPLLVVSHSLGTVVAYEALHEYEGVVTLWVTLGSPLALGAVVLDRLVPTPASCPTTVASWLNFWDRDDIVAGRPHLAGWIHPNKSGVKAVTERVDSRGLWTHTATKYLQHKSVTRPVIEALQQ
;
A
#
# COMPACT_ATOMS: atom_id res chain seq x y z
N MET A 1 -23.90 21.04 11.72
CA MET A 1 -22.79 21.30 10.80
C MET A 1 -21.51 21.17 11.62
N ALA A 2 -20.57 20.31 11.21
CA ALA A 2 -19.31 20.18 11.92
C ALA A 2 -18.56 21.52 11.79
N SER A 3 -18.38 22.20 12.92
CA SER A 3 -17.72 23.51 13.00
C SER A 3 -16.21 23.30 13.11
N GLY A 4 -15.55 23.12 12.02
CA GLY A 4 -14.08 23.02 12.02
C GLY A 4 -13.51 22.75 10.64
N LYS A 5 -12.26 23.15 10.45
CA LYS A 5 -11.50 22.84 9.23
C LYS A 5 -11.40 21.33 9.03
N PRO A 6 -11.57 20.79 7.81
CA PRO A 6 -11.45 19.36 7.56
C PRO A 6 -10.04 18.83 7.89
N GLN A 7 -9.97 17.55 8.21
CA GLN A 7 -8.73 16.83 8.47
C GLN A 7 -8.32 16.06 7.20
N LEU A 8 -7.05 16.16 6.79
CA LEU A 8 -6.47 15.37 5.71
C LEU A 8 -5.43 14.44 6.30
N LEU A 9 -5.72 13.14 6.28
CA LEU A 9 -4.84 12.10 6.77
C LEU A 9 -4.11 11.41 5.61
N PHE A 10 -2.80 11.40 5.66
CA PHE A 10 -1.96 10.59 4.79
C PHE A 10 -1.50 9.30 5.49
N VAL A 11 -1.70 8.15 4.83
CA VAL A 11 -1.30 6.83 5.33
C VAL A 11 -0.32 6.21 4.35
N HIS A 12 0.94 6.12 4.74
CA HIS A 12 2.03 5.63 3.87
C HIS A 12 2.04 4.11 3.74
N GLY A 13 2.73 3.60 2.71
CA GLY A 13 2.99 2.18 2.50
C GLY A 13 4.23 1.66 3.22
N ILE A 14 4.73 0.52 2.75
CA ILE A 14 6.00 -0.09 3.20
C ILE A 14 7.19 0.84 2.97
N GLY A 15 8.27 0.60 3.72
CA GLY A 15 9.52 1.34 3.55
C GLY A 15 10.38 1.37 4.82
N GLY A 16 11.52 2.05 4.73
CA GLY A 16 12.40 2.31 5.86
C GLY A 16 11.85 3.36 6.82
N LEU A 17 12.66 3.75 7.80
CA LEU A 17 12.33 4.85 8.71
C LEU A 17 12.00 6.12 7.93
N ARG A 18 10.94 6.80 8.37
CA ARG A 18 10.43 8.01 7.72
C ARG A 18 10.57 9.23 8.62
N ASP A 19 10.83 10.36 8.01
CA ASP A 19 10.68 11.67 8.64
C ASP A 19 9.29 12.23 8.33
N THR A 20 8.46 12.32 9.36
CA THR A 20 7.05 12.72 9.25
C THR A 20 6.88 14.10 8.60
N ALA A 21 7.72 15.08 8.97
CA ALA A 21 7.60 16.44 8.46
C ALA A 21 7.97 16.52 6.97
N THR A 22 9.05 15.83 6.59
CA THR A 22 9.52 15.78 5.21
C THR A 22 8.54 15.04 4.31
N ASP A 23 8.03 13.86 4.73
CA ASP A 23 7.10 13.09 3.90
C ASP A 23 5.74 13.77 3.79
N ARG A 24 5.22 14.37 4.87
CA ARG A 24 4.02 15.21 4.83
C ARG A 24 4.17 16.34 3.81
N ARG A 25 5.27 17.09 3.86
CA ARG A 25 5.55 18.17 2.92
C ARG A 25 5.60 17.67 1.48
N ARG A 26 6.30 16.58 1.20
CA ARG A 26 6.41 15.98 -0.14
C ARG A 26 5.05 15.58 -0.71
N TRP A 27 4.16 15.02 0.13
CA TRP A 27 2.83 14.62 -0.33
C TRP A 27 1.94 15.85 -0.60
N VAL A 28 2.01 16.88 0.23
CA VAL A 28 1.32 18.16 -0.01
C VAL A 28 1.84 18.84 -1.28
N GLU A 29 3.15 18.87 -1.49
CA GLU A 29 3.76 19.43 -2.71
C GLU A 29 3.35 18.65 -3.97
N ALA A 30 3.20 17.33 -3.86
CA ALA A 30 2.71 16.48 -4.95
C ALA A 30 1.25 16.79 -5.29
N LEU A 31 0.37 16.93 -4.29
CA LEU A 31 -1.00 17.41 -4.49
C LEU A 31 -1.02 18.82 -5.11
N ALA A 32 -0.19 19.74 -4.64
CA ALA A 32 -0.10 21.08 -5.21
C ALA A 32 0.32 21.08 -6.69
N THR A 33 1.17 20.12 -7.08
CA THR A 33 1.54 19.92 -8.49
C THR A 33 0.34 19.43 -9.31
N GLY A 34 -0.37 18.41 -8.84
CA GLY A 34 -1.58 17.91 -9.51
C GLY A 34 -2.71 18.96 -9.56
N ALA A 35 -2.79 19.87 -8.56
CA ALA A 35 -3.74 20.96 -8.54
C ALA A 35 -3.46 21.99 -9.65
N ARG A 36 -2.19 22.27 -9.97
CA ARG A 36 -1.84 23.12 -11.13
C ARG A 36 -2.33 22.50 -12.43
N ASP A 37 -2.09 21.20 -12.60
CA ASP A 37 -2.50 20.47 -13.80
C ASP A 37 -4.02 20.28 -13.89
N ALA A 38 -4.72 20.39 -12.75
CA ALA A 38 -6.17 20.37 -12.65
C ALA A 38 -6.82 21.77 -12.80
N GLU A 39 -6.01 22.83 -13.04
CA GLU A 39 -6.47 24.22 -13.14
C GLU A 39 -7.10 24.77 -11.84
N MET A 40 -6.62 24.27 -10.68
CA MET A 40 -7.08 24.64 -9.34
C MET A 40 -6.05 25.51 -8.60
N ALA A 41 -5.48 26.48 -9.29
CA ALA A 41 -4.37 27.29 -8.78
C ALA A 41 -4.67 28.00 -7.46
N ASP A 42 -5.90 28.45 -7.27
CA ASP A 42 -6.33 29.18 -6.05
C ASP A 42 -6.29 28.27 -4.79
N ALA A 43 -6.47 26.96 -4.96
CA ALA A 43 -6.40 26.00 -3.87
C ALA A 43 -4.96 25.71 -3.42
N ILE A 44 -3.94 25.98 -4.26
CA ILE A 44 -2.55 25.62 -3.98
C ILE A 44 -2.02 26.34 -2.74
N SER A 45 -2.19 27.66 -2.67
CA SER A 45 -1.74 28.44 -1.52
C SER A 45 -2.47 28.01 -0.24
N ALA A 46 -3.79 27.81 -0.32
CA ALA A 46 -4.59 27.36 0.82
C ALA A 46 -4.16 25.97 1.32
N LEU A 47 -3.82 25.05 0.41
CA LEU A 47 -3.33 23.71 0.75
C LEU A 47 -1.92 23.77 1.39
N THR A 48 -0.98 24.47 0.74
CA THR A 48 0.43 24.51 1.17
C THR A 48 0.63 25.28 2.47
N GLN A 49 -0.19 26.30 2.72
CA GLN A 49 -0.21 27.09 3.96
C GLN A 49 -1.03 26.41 5.09
N GLY A 50 -1.66 25.27 4.79
CA GLY A 50 -2.49 24.57 5.77
C GLY A 50 -3.82 25.28 6.08
N TRP A 51 -4.28 26.19 5.24
CA TRP A 51 -5.57 26.87 5.45
C TRP A 51 -6.77 26.03 5.02
N LEU A 52 -6.55 25.12 4.05
CA LEU A 52 -7.61 24.28 3.51
C LEU A 52 -7.93 23.10 4.43
N ALA A 53 -6.93 22.49 5.06
CA ALA A 53 -7.09 21.33 5.94
C ALA A 53 -6.01 21.29 7.01
N ASP A 54 -6.29 20.58 8.12
CA ASP A 54 -5.26 20.13 9.06
C ASP A 54 -4.67 18.82 8.54
N VAL A 55 -3.41 18.87 8.11
CA VAL A 55 -2.75 17.75 7.43
C VAL A 55 -1.95 16.93 8.42
N THR A 56 -2.31 15.66 8.56
CA THR A 56 -1.61 14.65 9.36
C THR A 56 -0.97 13.60 8.45
N PHE A 57 0.24 13.18 8.78
CA PHE A 57 0.92 12.06 8.14
C PHE A 57 1.14 10.97 9.20
N ALA A 58 0.40 9.88 9.09
CA ALA A 58 0.50 8.76 10.03
C ALA A 58 1.81 8.00 9.79
N ASN A 59 2.79 8.22 10.66
CA ASN A 59 4.08 7.54 10.58
C ASN A 59 4.14 6.39 11.60
N TYR A 60 4.17 5.17 11.08
CA TYR A 60 4.32 3.93 11.84
C TYR A 60 5.53 3.10 11.40
N SER A 61 6.43 3.69 10.63
CA SER A 61 7.60 3.00 10.07
C SER A 61 8.56 2.46 11.14
N ASP A 62 8.65 3.11 12.30
CA ASP A 62 9.46 2.71 13.44
C ASP A 62 8.96 1.39 14.07
N LEU A 63 7.66 1.10 13.98
CA LEU A 63 7.07 -0.10 14.58
C LEU A 63 7.48 -1.39 13.86
N PHE A 64 7.91 -1.30 12.60
CA PHE A 64 8.47 -2.43 11.86
C PHE A 64 9.95 -2.69 12.15
N ASN A 65 10.64 -1.72 12.78
CA ASN A 65 12.04 -1.88 13.15
C ASN A 65 12.15 -2.51 14.52
N ARG A 66 12.74 -3.71 14.62
CA ARG A 66 13.03 -4.33 15.91
C ARG A 66 14.05 -3.49 16.67
N ARG A 67 13.69 -3.05 17.87
CA ARG A 67 14.66 -2.50 18.83
C ARG A 67 15.66 -3.62 19.18
N GLY A 68 16.87 -3.60 18.61
CA GLY A 68 17.94 -4.54 18.98
C GLY A 68 18.95 -4.88 17.89
N ALA A 69 18.69 -4.61 16.62
CA ALA A 69 19.68 -4.84 15.57
C ALA A 69 20.60 -3.61 15.40
N GLN A 70 21.49 -3.37 16.36
CA GLN A 70 22.70 -2.61 16.09
C GLN A 70 23.62 -3.51 15.26
N GLY A 71 23.73 -3.23 13.98
CA GLY A 71 24.72 -3.84 13.08
C GLY A 71 24.13 -4.89 12.15
N ASN A 72 23.61 -4.45 11.10
CA ASN A 72 23.33 -4.92 9.74
C ASN A 72 21.92 -4.55 9.32
N ALA A 73 21.84 -3.74 8.27
CA ALA A 73 20.60 -3.19 7.73
C ALA A 73 19.73 -4.23 6.98
N VAL A 74 19.95 -5.50 7.22
CA VAL A 74 19.21 -6.63 6.66
C VAL A 74 18.67 -7.42 7.84
N GLY A 75 17.46 -7.07 8.30
CA GLY A 75 16.78 -7.83 9.33
C GLY A 75 16.68 -9.29 8.92
N GLU A 76 17.21 -10.19 9.75
CA GLU A 76 17.00 -11.62 9.60
C GLU A 76 15.49 -11.88 9.51
N LEU A 77 15.06 -12.58 8.45
CA LEU A 77 13.70 -13.09 8.34
C LEU A 77 13.46 -14.07 9.48
N ASP A 78 12.35 -13.94 10.18
CA ASP A 78 11.93 -14.95 11.13
C ASP A 78 11.52 -16.24 10.40
N GLU A 79 11.78 -17.38 11.02
CA GLU A 79 11.28 -18.69 10.53
C GLU A 79 9.79 -18.65 10.24
N ASP A 80 9.06 -17.94 11.08
CA ASP A 80 7.62 -17.78 11.00
C ASP A 80 7.15 -16.88 9.82
N GLU A 81 8.02 -16.07 9.23
CA GLU A 81 7.69 -15.19 8.11
C GLU A 81 7.82 -15.89 6.76
N ALA A 82 8.64 -16.92 6.68
CA ALA A 82 8.89 -17.65 5.43
C ALA A 82 7.61 -18.23 4.78
N PRO A 83 6.68 -18.88 5.51
CA PRO A 83 5.44 -19.38 4.91
C PRO A 83 4.58 -18.28 4.29
N PHE A 84 4.50 -17.13 4.95
CA PHE A 84 3.76 -15.98 4.45
C PHE A 84 4.40 -15.42 3.18
N LEU A 85 5.72 -15.25 3.19
CA LEU A 85 6.46 -14.72 2.04
C LEU A 85 6.40 -15.65 0.83
N ILE A 86 6.46 -16.97 1.05
CA ILE A 86 6.28 -17.96 -0.01
C ILE A 86 4.88 -17.81 -0.62
N GLY A 87 3.82 -17.74 0.19
CA GLY A 87 2.46 -17.58 -0.30
C GLY A 87 2.24 -16.25 -1.02
N LEU A 88 2.84 -15.16 -0.53
CA LEU A 88 2.79 -13.84 -1.18
C LEU A 88 3.46 -13.87 -2.56
N LEU A 89 4.67 -14.41 -2.62
CA LEU A 89 5.42 -14.51 -3.89
C LEU A 89 4.72 -15.44 -4.89
N ASP A 90 4.13 -16.56 -4.42
CA ASP A 90 3.35 -17.44 -5.28
C ASP A 90 2.14 -16.71 -5.88
N THR A 91 1.37 -15.99 -5.06
CA THR A 91 0.22 -15.20 -5.54
C THR A 91 0.66 -14.14 -6.55
N MET A 92 1.76 -13.42 -6.27
CA MET A 92 2.30 -12.45 -7.21
C MET A 92 2.72 -13.10 -8.54
N LEU A 93 3.34 -14.27 -8.50
CA LEU A 93 3.74 -15.01 -9.70
C LEU A 93 2.54 -15.53 -10.50
N VAL A 94 1.44 -15.90 -9.84
CA VAL A 94 0.18 -16.25 -10.52
C VAL A 94 -0.36 -15.05 -11.28
N GLU A 95 -0.48 -13.91 -10.64
CA GLU A 95 -1.00 -12.68 -11.27
C GLU A 95 -0.11 -12.17 -12.40
N LEU A 96 1.22 -12.24 -12.23
CA LEU A 96 2.17 -11.91 -13.28
C LEU A 96 2.07 -12.88 -14.47
N ALA A 97 1.78 -14.17 -14.24
CA ALA A 97 1.58 -15.13 -15.33
C ALA A 97 0.31 -14.83 -16.14
N GLU A 98 -0.74 -14.31 -15.51
CA GLU A 98 -1.95 -13.83 -16.21
C GLU A 98 -1.66 -12.56 -17.02
N GLN A 99 -0.83 -11.67 -16.49
CA GLN A 99 -0.45 -10.41 -17.15
C GLN A 99 0.50 -10.63 -18.34
N PHE A 100 1.37 -11.65 -18.26
CA PHE A 100 2.37 -11.99 -19.29
C PHE A 100 2.15 -13.42 -19.83
N PRO A 101 1.11 -13.65 -20.67
CA PRO A 101 0.86 -14.96 -21.25
C PRO A 101 2.01 -15.41 -22.17
N LEU A 102 2.27 -16.72 -22.21
CA LEU A 102 3.40 -17.29 -22.98
C LEU A 102 3.35 -16.93 -24.46
N GLU A 103 2.13 -16.85 -25.03
CA GLU A 103 1.90 -16.60 -26.45
C GLU A 103 2.30 -15.18 -26.87
N SER A 104 2.04 -14.19 -26.00
CA SER A 104 2.30 -12.77 -26.27
C SER A 104 3.56 -12.23 -25.62
N SER A 105 4.06 -12.87 -24.57
CA SER A 105 5.18 -12.41 -23.75
C SER A 105 6.13 -13.56 -23.38
N PRO A 106 6.77 -14.24 -24.36
CA PRO A 106 7.53 -15.47 -24.09
C PRO A 106 8.78 -15.27 -23.22
N GLN A 107 9.36 -14.08 -23.22
CA GLN A 107 10.54 -13.78 -22.40
C GLN A 107 10.14 -13.60 -20.94
N GLU A 108 9.10 -12.81 -20.67
CA GLU A 108 8.55 -12.57 -19.34
C GLU A 108 7.99 -13.87 -18.73
N ALA A 109 7.28 -14.66 -19.53
CA ALA A 109 6.76 -15.96 -19.10
C ALA A 109 7.88 -16.94 -18.70
N ARG A 110 9.07 -16.87 -19.33
CA ARG A 110 10.25 -17.65 -18.89
C ARG A 110 10.75 -17.17 -17.53
N VAL A 111 10.89 -15.87 -17.33
CA VAL A 111 11.34 -15.30 -16.05
C VAL A 111 10.37 -15.70 -14.93
N ILE A 112 9.06 -15.66 -15.17
CA ILE A 112 8.04 -16.08 -14.20
C ILE A 112 8.18 -17.56 -13.87
N ARG A 113 8.39 -18.41 -14.86
CA ARG A 113 8.60 -19.86 -14.66
C ARG A 113 9.87 -20.14 -13.86
N ASP A 114 10.97 -19.43 -14.14
CA ASP A 114 12.23 -19.58 -13.42
C ASP A 114 12.06 -19.15 -11.96
N ALA A 115 11.35 -18.05 -11.71
CA ALA A 115 11.01 -17.58 -10.36
C ALA A 115 10.15 -18.60 -9.60
N ARG A 116 9.14 -19.20 -10.26
CA ARG A 116 8.33 -20.28 -9.67
C ARG A 116 9.15 -21.50 -9.29
N TYR A 117 10.00 -21.98 -10.19
CA TYR A 117 10.88 -23.11 -9.90
C TYR A 117 11.76 -22.85 -8.65
N GLN A 118 12.31 -21.63 -8.54
CA GLN A 118 13.08 -21.22 -7.36
C GLN A 118 12.21 -21.16 -6.10
N LEU A 119 10.97 -20.69 -6.21
CA LEU A 119 10.03 -20.61 -5.09
C LEU A 119 9.65 -22.00 -4.59
N ASP A 120 9.35 -22.94 -5.50
CA ASP A 120 9.05 -24.35 -5.17
C ASP A 120 10.24 -25.00 -4.46
N ALA A 121 11.47 -24.77 -4.93
CA ALA A 121 12.67 -25.25 -4.28
C ALA A 121 12.88 -24.62 -2.88
N ALA A 122 12.50 -23.36 -2.68
CA ALA A 122 12.53 -22.72 -1.37
C ALA A 122 11.47 -23.31 -0.42
N ALA A 123 10.28 -23.62 -0.92
CA ALA A 123 9.20 -24.23 -0.14
C ALA A 123 9.53 -25.65 0.29
N GLN A 124 10.14 -26.46 -0.58
CA GLN A 124 10.55 -27.84 -0.28
C GLN A 124 11.75 -27.92 0.67
N GLY A 125 12.68 -26.96 0.60
CA GLY A 125 13.86 -26.91 1.46
C GLY A 125 13.59 -26.62 2.94
N ARG A 126 12.36 -26.27 3.33
CA ARG A 126 11.95 -25.98 4.71
C ARG A 126 12.15 -27.12 5.70
N GLN A 127 12.16 -28.36 5.25
CA GLN A 127 12.26 -29.53 6.12
C GLN A 127 13.70 -29.90 6.50
N SER A 128 14.72 -29.33 5.84
CA SER A 128 16.11 -29.81 5.99
C SER A 128 17.17 -28.73 6.18
N GLN A 129 16.83 -27.43 6.15
CA GLN A 129 17.82 -26.34 6.12
C GLN A 129 17.41 -25.19 7.03
N GLY A 130 18.41 -24.50 7.64
CA GLY A 130 18.18 -23.36 8.55
C GLY A 130 17.61 -22.13 7.85
N VAL A 131 17.02 -21.22 8.63
CA VAL A 131 16.30 -20.00 8.20
C VAL A 131 17.08 -19.12 7.23
N GLY A 132 18.39 -19.02 7.41
CA GLY A 132 19.28 -18.25 6.54
C GLY A 132 19.31 -18.75 5.08
N ASP A 133 19.07 -20.05 4.86
CA ASP A 133 19.01 -20.63 3.53
C ASP A 133 17.70 -20.33 2.81
N ILE A 134 16.59 -20.37 3.54
CA ILE A 134 15.28 -20.01 2.99
C ILE A 134 15.28 -18.53 2.59
N GLY A 135 15.77 -17.66 3.46
CA GLY A 135 15.90 -16.22 3.16
C GLY A 135 16.71 -15.96 1.89
N ARG A 136 17.86 -16.60 1.73
CA ARG A 136 18.69 -16.48 0.52
C ARG A 136 17.97 -16.96 -0.75
N ARG A 137 17.18 -18.04 -0.67
CA ARG A 137 16.38 -18.55 -1.79
C ARG A 137 15.27 -17.59 -2.17
N LEU A 138 14.54 -17.04 -1.20
CA LEU A 138 13.49 -16.04 -1.44
C LEU A 138 14.06 -14.75 -2.04
N VAL A 139 15.27 -14.35 -1.65
CA VAL A 139 16.03 -13.28 -2.32
C VAL A 139 16.32 -13.62 -3.77
N GLY A 140 16.66 -14.88 -4.07
CA GLY A 140 16.81 -15.35 -5.44
C GLY A 140 15.54 -15.17 -6.27
N VAL A 141 14.39 -15.58 -5.71
CA VAL A 141 13.07 -15.41 -6.34
C VAL A 141 12.78 -13.94 -6.62
N THR A 142 12.89 -13.08 -5.60
CA THR A 142 12.64 -11.63 -5.77
C THR A 142 13.59 -11.01 -6.78
N THR A 143 14.87 -11.38 -6.76
CA THR A 143 15.87 -10.91 -7.74
C THR A 143 15.53 -11.35 -9.17
N THR A 144 14.97 -12.56 -9.34
CA THR A 144 14.52 -13.05 -10.64
C THR A 144 13.29 -12.27 -11.10
N MET A 145 12.32 -12.02 -10.23
CA MET A 145 11.14 -11.20 -10.53
C MET A 145 11.52 -9.77 -10.92
N LEU A 146 12.56 -9.19 -10.33
CA LEU A 146 13.07 -7.85 -10.69
C LEU A 146 13.59 -7.75 -12.15
N ARG A 147 13.68 -8.85 -12.89
CA ARG A 147 14.01 -8.83 -14.32
C ARG A 147 12.80 -8.52 -15.21
N LEU A 148 11.58 -8.68 -14.68
CA LEU A 148 10.35 -8.33 -15.41
C LEU A 148 10.26 -6.81 -15.61
N PRO A 149 9.81 -6.33 -16.79
CA PRO A 149 9.80 -4.91 -17.13
C PRO A 149 9.07 -4.03 -16.11
N GLY A 150 7.85 -4.35 -15.75
CA GLY A 150 7.06 -3.60 -14.76
C GLY A 150 7.68 -3.66 -13.35
N VAL A 151 8.12 -4.86 -12.92
CA VAL A 151 8.78 -5.06 -11.62
C VAL A 151 10.10 -4.31 -11.55
N ARG A 152 10.90 -4.37 -12.62
CA ARG A 152 12.18 -3.66 -12.73
C ARG A 152 12.00 -2.15 -12.63
N GLN A 153 10.98 -1.60 -13.26
CA GLN A 153 10.70 -0.16 -13.23
C GLN A 153 10.23 0.29 -11.84
N ALA A 154 9.41 -0.53 -11.18
CA ALA A 154 8.96 -0.26 -9.81
C ALA A 154 10.08 -0.34 -8.77
N ALA A 155 11.13 -1.13 -9.05
CA ALA A 155 12.15 -1.51 -8.07
C ALA A 155 13.60 -1.21 -8.52
N GLN A 156 13.84 -0.28 -9.44
CA GLN A 156 15.17 -0.01 -10.03
C GLN A 156 16.30 0.29 -9.03
N TRP A 157 15.95 0.70 -7.84
CA TRP A 157 16.88 1.01 -6.74
C TRP A 157 16.90 -0.07 -5.65
N MET A 158 16.02 -1.08 -5.73
CA MET A 158 15.95 -2.16 -4.75
C MET A 158 16.72 -3.38 -5.25
N ASN A 159 17.51 -3.96 -4.37
CA ASN A 159 18.01 -5.32 -4.55
C ASN A 159 16.95 -6.32 -4.02
N GLY A 160 17.16 -7.61 -4.32
CA GLY A 160 16.22 -8.67 -3.88
C GLY A 160 15.98 -8.71 -2.36
N TRP A 161 16.98 -8.33 -1.54
CA TRP A 161 16.84 -8.23 -0.09
C TRP A 161 15.92 -7.09 0.33
N ALA A 162 16.07 -5.91 -0.24
CA ALA A 162 15.20 -4.78 0.06
C ALA A 162 13.75 -5.08 -0.36
N ALA A 163 13.54 -5.68 -1.52
CA ALA A 163 12.23 -6.11 -1.97
C ALA A 163 11.60 -7.12 -0.99
N LEU A 164 12.35 -8.15 -0.60
CA LEU A 164 11.88 -9.16 0.36
C LEU A 164 11.58 -8.56 1.74
N SER A 165 12.42 -7.65 2.23
CA SER A 165 12.21 -6.94 3.50
C SER A 165 10.92 -6.11 3.49
N HIS A 166 10.61 -5.46 2.38
CA HIS A 166 9.36 -4.72 2.22
C HIS A 166 8.15 -5.65 2.23
N LEU A 167 8.22 -6.77 1.52
CA LEU A 167 7.14 -7.78 1.53
C LEU A 167 6.94 -8.38 2.92
N ALA A 168 8.02 -8.55 3.71
CA ALA A 168 7.93 -9.01 5.08
C ALA A 168 7.14 -8.04 5.99
N GLN A 169 7.19 -6.72 5.75
CA GLN A 169 6.37 -5.75 6.49
C GLN A 169 4.87 -6.00 6.27
N VAL A 170 4.46 -6.32 5.04
CA VAL A 170 3.07 -6.74 4.75
C VAL A 170 2.70 -7.96 5.57
N GLY A 171 3.57 -8.96 5.61
CA GLY A 171 3.39 -10.17 6.40
C GLY A 171 3.24 -9.90 7.88
N ARG A 172 4.11 -9.07 8.43
CA ARG A 172 4.07 -8.69 9.85
C ARG A 172 2.79 -7.96 10.22
N TYR A 173 2.30 -7.10 9.36
CA TYR A 173 1.04 -6.40 9.59
C TYR A 173 -0.16 -7.36 9.55
N LEU A 174 -0.21 -8.27 8.57
CA LEU A 174 -1.31 -9.22 8.37
C LEU A 174 -1.24 -10.45 9.26
N ASP A 175 -0.18 -10.64 10.04
CA ASP A 175 -0.03 -11.77 10.95
C ASP A 175 -0.92 -11.58 12.19
N ARG A 176 -1.93 -12.42 12.33
CA ARG A 176 -2.93 -12.38 13.42
C ARG A 176 -2.55 -13.22 14.64
N ARG A 177 -1.39 -13.86 14.64
CA ARG A 177 -0.91 -14.61 15.83
C ARG A 177 -0.71 -13.65 17.02
N ALA A 178 -1.00 -14.14 18.22
CA ALA A 178 -1.16 -13.32 19.43
C ALA A 178 -0.08 -12.23 19.64
N LYS A 179 1.20 -12.57 19.49
CA LYS A 179 2.31 -11.60 19.66
C LYS A 179 2.45 -10.56 18.53
N LYS A 180 1.91 -10.86 17.31
CA LYS A 180 1.98 -9.97 16.15
C LYS A 180 0.66 -9.22 15.92
N ALA A 181 -0.45 -9.69 16.47
CA ALA A 181 -1.73 -8.98 16.47
C ALA A 181 -1.62 -7.61 17.17
N GLU A 182 -0.79 -7.50 18.22
CA GLU A 182 -0.49 -6.23 18.90
C GLU A 182 0.17 -5.20 17.97
N LEU A 183 1.03 -5.63 17.05
CA LEU A 183 1.65 -4.73 16.07
C LEU A 183 0.58 -4.09 15.19
N GLY A 184 -0.34 -4.88 14.64
CA GLY A 184 -1.42 -4.37 13.81
C GLY A 184 -2.30 -3.37 14.57
N ALA A 185 -2.71 -3.71 15.80
CA ALA A 185 -3.50 -2.82 16.67
C ALA A 185 -2.75 -1.51 16.98
N THR A 186 -1.45 -1.59 17.32
CA THR A 186 -0.61 -0.41 17.60
C THR A 186 -0.48 0.49 16.36
N ILE A 187 -0.33 -0.11 15.17
CA ILE A 187 -0.27 0.64 13.91
C ILE A 187 -1.60 1.37 13.65
N ARG A 188 -2.74 0.68 13.78
CA ARG A 188 -4.06 1.30 13.57
C ARG A 188 -4.33 2.41 14.58
N ALA A 189 -4.02 2.18 15.86
CA ALA A 189 -4.11 3.22 16.89
C ALA A 189 -3.26 4.45 16.54
N ARG A 190 -2.03 4.26 16.02
CA ARG A 190 -1.15 5.34 15.56
C ARG A 190 -1.72 6.10 14.35
N VAL A 191 -2.42 5.41 13.45
CA VAL A 191 -3.09 6.04 12.29
C VAL A 191 -4.25 6.92 12.73
N LEU A 192 -4.99 6.52 13.74
CA LEU A 192 -6.14 7.25 14.27
C LEU A 192 -5.78 8.30 15.34
N ASP A 193 -4.52 8.31 15.81
CA ASP A 193 -4.06 9.20 16.87
C ASP A 193 -4.18 10.69 16.46
N GLY A 194 -4.75 11.49 17.37
CA GLY A 194 -4.94 12.92 17.17
C GLY A 194 -6.04 13.32 16.18
N LEU A 195 -6.81 12.36 15.64
CA LEU A 195 -7.97 12.67 14.81
C LEU A 195 -9.18 13.01 15.68
N ASP A 196 -9.92 14.04 15.28
CA ASP A 196 -11.16 14.46 15.91
C ASP A 196 -12.36 13.86 15.15
N PRO A 197 -13.11 12.90 15.73
CA PRO A 197 -14.24 12.27 15.06
C PRO A 197 -15.43 13.22 14.81
N ALA A 198 -15.46 14.39 15.46
CA ALA A 198 -16.48 15.41 15.21
C ALA A 198 -16.21 16.24 13.94
N ARG A 199 -15.04 16.12 13.34
CA ARG A 199 -14.63 16.87 12.17
C ARG A 199 -14.61 15.99 10.91
N PRO A 200 -14.93 16.53 9.72
CA PRO A 200 -14.81 15.78 8.47
C PRO A 200 -13.37 15.29 8.25
N LEU A 201 -13.23 14.01 7.88
CA LEU A 201 -11.95 13.37 7.60
C LEU A 201 -11.85 12.99 6.13
N LEU A 202 -10.75 13.38 5.47
CA LEU A 202 -10.32 12.84 4.20
C LEU A 202 -9.09 11.96 4.43
N VAL A 203 -9.08 10.79 3.82
CA VAL A 203 -7.96 9.85 3.94
C VAL A 203 -7.36 9.58 2.57
N VAL A 204 -6.06 9.75 2.45
CA VAL A 204 -5.28 9.34 1.26
C VAL A 204 -4.27 8.31 1.71
N SER A 205 -4.41 7.11 1.21
CA SER A 205 -3.59 5.96 1.59
C SER A 205 -2.91 5.33 0.38
N HIS A 206 -1.68 4.81 0.58
CA HIS A 206 -0.86 4.27 -0.49
C HIS A 206 -0.31 2.89 -0.12
N SER A 207 -0.31 1.94 -1.08
CA SER A 207 0.31 0.63 -0.93
C SER A 207 -0.20 -0.12 0.32
N LEU A 208 0.68 -0.68 1.17
CA LEU A 208 0.29 -1.26 2.46
C LEU A 208 -0.55 -0.30 3.32
N GLY A 209 -0.33 1.00 3.20
CA GLY A 209 -1.14 2.00 3.90
C GLY A 209 -2.63 1.93 3.57
N THR A 210 -3.01 1.38 2.40
CA THR A 210 -4.43 1.16 2.06
C THR A 210 -5.03 0.02 2.88
N VAL A 211 -4.24 -1.02 3.18
CA VAL A 211 -4.63 -2.14 4.05
C VAL A 211 -4.76 -1.68 5.50
N VAL A 212 -3.79 -0.89 5.97
CA VAL A 212 -3.82 -0.30 7.31
C VAL A 212 -5.01 0.64 7.46
N ALA A 213 -5.24 1.53 6.48
CA ALA A 213 -6.38 2.45 6.48
C ALA A 213 -7.71 1.70 6.42
N TYR A 214 -7.81 0.63 5.60
CA TYR A 214 -9.01 -0.21 5.55
C TYR A 214 -9.43 -0.66 6.96
N GLU A 215 -8.53 -1.28 7.71
CA GLU A 215 -8.82 -1.79 9.04
C GLU A 215 -9.02 -0.67 10.07
N ALA A 216 -8.20 0.40 10.00
CA ALA A 216 -8.34 1.53 10.91
C ALA A 216 -9.69 2.26 10.74
N LEU A 217 -10.17 2.41 9.49
CA LEU A 217 -11.46 3.06 9.23
C LEU A 217 -12.67 2.23 9.67
N HIS A 218 -12.54 0.92 9.86
CA HIS A 218 -13.55 0.11 10.53
C HIS A 218 -13.62 0.35 12.04
N GLU A 219 -12.55 0.86 12.64
CA GLU A 219 -12.46 1.23 14.06
C GLU A 219 -12.76 2.72 14.29
N TYR A 220 -12.78 3.56 13.23
CA TYR A 220 -13.01 4.99 13.33
C TYR A 220 -14.50 5.33 13.46
N GLU A 221 -14.84 6.21 14.40
CA GLU A 221 -16.24 6.56 14.71
C GLU A 221 -16.73 7.83 13.98
N GLY A 222 -15.81 8.64 13.41
CA GLY A 222 -16.15 9.88 12.71
C GLY A 222 -16.53 9.65 11.24
N VAL A 223 -16.95 10.72 10.55
CA VAL A 223 -17.31 10.67 9.13
C VAL A 223 -16.05 10.82 8.26
N VAL A 224 -15.83 9.87 7.36
CA VAL A 224 -14.83 9.93 6.30
C VAL A 224 -15.52 10.39 5.01
N THR A 225 -15.39 11.68 4.69
CA THR A 225 -16.05 12.27 3.53
C THR A 225 -15.49 11.71 2.22
N LEU A 226 -14.17 11.45 2.17
CA LEU A 226 -13.53 10.83 1.03
C LEU A 226 -12.37 9.94 1.49
N TRP A 227 -12.35 8.70 1.01
CA TRP A 227 -11.18 7.83 1.10
C TRP A 227 -10.59 7.59 -0.29
N VAL A 228 -9.30 7.90 -0.45
CA VAL A 228 -8.52 7.69 -1.67
C VAL A 228 -7.49 6.59 -1.43
N THR A 229 -7.52 5.56 -2.25
CA THR A 229 -6.52 4.49 -2.26
C THR A 229 -5.68 4.57 -3.52
N LEU A 230 -4.35 4.49 -3.36
CA LEU A 230 -3.35 4.64 -4.41
C LEU A 230 -2.48 3.38 -4.48
N GLY A 231 -2.42 2.72 -5.63
CA GLY A 231 -1.63 1.50 -5.83
C GLY A 231 -1.94 0.44 -4.77
N SER A 232 -3.23 0.12 -4.59
CA SER A 232 -3.74 -0.66 -3.46
C SER A 232 -3.62 -2.17 -3.68
N PRO A 233 -3.03 -2.94 -2.74
CA PRO A 233 -3.01 -4.40 -2.76
C PRO A 233 -4.24 -5.05 -2.12
N LEU A 234 -5.29 -4.31 -1.78
CA LEU A 234 -6.45 -4.80 -1.01
C LEU A 234 -7.11 -6.05 -1.62
N ALA A 235 -7.14 -6.18 -2.95
CA ALA A 235 -7.74 -7.32 -3.62
C ALA A 235 -6.73 -8.42 -3.99
N LEU A 236 -5.49 -8.37 -3.48
CA LEU A 236 -4.53 -9.47 -3.63
C LEU A 236 -5.02 -10.71 -2.87
N GLY A 237 -5.68 -11.62 -3.54
CA GLY A 237 -6.19 -12.93 -3.16
C GLY A 237 -5.96 -13.41 -1.73
N ALA A 238 -5.56 -14.66 -1.56
CA ALA A 238 -5.29 -15.30 -0.27
C ALA A 238 -4.25 -14.57 0.62
N VAL A 239 -3.49 -13.65 0.05
CA VAL A 239 -2.41 -12.97 0.77
C VAL A 239 -2.91 -11.77 1.57
N VAL A 240 -3.77 -10.95 0.98
CA VAL A 240 -4.29 -9.74 1.62
C VAL A 240 -5.79 -9.86 1.84
N LEU A 241 -6.58 -10.06 0.77
CA LEU A 241 -8.04 -10.01 0.82
C LEU A 241 -8.64 -10.94 1.87
N ASP A 242 -8.20 -12.21 1.90
CA ASP A 242 -8.71 -13.23 2.83
C ASP A 242 -8.25 -13.01 4.28
N ARG A 243 -7.35 -12.05 4.50
CA ARG A 243 -6.80 -11.70 5.82
C ARG A 243 -7.28 -10.35 6.34
N LEU A 244 -8.05 -9.62 5.54
CA LEU A 244 -8.63 -8.34 5.96
C LEU A 244 -9.62 -8.55 7.12
N VAL A 245 -9.66 -7.59 8.02
CA VAL A 245 -10.64 -7.54 9.11
C VAL A 245 -11.43 -6.25 8.97
N PRO A 246 -12.78 -6.31 8.92
CA PRO A 246 -13.65 -7.49 9.09
C PRO A 246 -13.71 -8.40 7.84
N THR A 247 -14.18 -9.63 8.05
CA THR A 247 -14.47 -10.60 7.01
C THR A 247 -15.97 -10.92 7.01
N PRO A 248 -16.68 -10.95 5.85
CA PRO A 248 -16.17 -10.65 4.50
C PRO A 248 -15.79 -9.18 4.34
N ALA A 249 -14.83 -8.92 3.44
CA ALA A 249 -14.35 -7.55 3.21
C ALA A 249 -15.46 -6.66 2.65
N SER A 250 -15.67 -5.51 3.30
CA SER A 250 -16.65 -4.50 2.91
C SER A 250 -16.11 -3.09 3.11
N CYS A 251 -16.63 -2.13 2.38
CA CYS A 251 -16.31 -0.71 2.59
C CYS A 251 -16.65 -0.31 4.04
N PRO A 252 -15.77 0.40 4.76
CA PRO A 252 -16.06 0.87 6.10
C PRO A 252 -17.34 1.72 6.15
N THR A 253 -18.17 1.54 7.18
CA THR A 253 -19.47 2.21 7.29
C THR A 253 -19.38 3.72 7.44
N THR A 254 -18.26 4.22 7.93
CA THR A 254 -17.97 5.65 8.11
C THR A 254 -17.59 6.36 6.81
N VAL A 255 -17.28 5.61 5.74
CA VAL A 255 -16.85 6.15 4.45
C VAL A 255 -18.04 6.55 3.60
N ALA A 256 -18.10 7.84 3.23
CA ALA A 256 -19.13 8.41 2.37
C ALA A 256 -18.79 8.31 0.86
N SER A 257 -17.50 8.33 0.53
CA SER A 257 -17.00 8.15 -0.86
C SER A 257 -15.66 7.46 -0.87
N TRP A 258 -15.46 6.53 -1.81
CA TRP A 258 -14.20 5.79 -1.97
C TRP A 258 -13.73 5.81 -3.42
N LEU A 259 -12.57 6.44 -3.67
CA LEU A 259 -11.91 6.46 -4.96
C LEU A 259 -10.64 5.60 -4.89
N ASN A 260 -10.44 4.74 -5.88
CA ASN A 260 -9.27 3.89 -5.99
C ASN A 260 -8.53 4.17 -7.29
N PHE A 261 -7.27 4.56 -7.19
CA PHE A 261 -6.42 4.86 -8.33
C PHE A 261 -5.31 3.83 -8.49
N TRP A 262 -5.11 3.38 -9.70
CA TRP A 262 -4.08 2.41 -10.04
C TRP A 262 -3.37 2.77 -11.33
N ASP A 263 -2.11 2.37 -11.44
CA ASP A 263 -1.32 2.49 -12.66
C ASP A 263 -1.09 1.10 -13.24
N ARG A 264 -1.16 0.98 -14.57
CA ARG A 264 -0.96 -0.29 -15.26
C ARG A 264 0.41 -0.91 -15.00
N ASP A 265 1.42 -0.05 -14.82
CA ASP A 265 2.80 -0.47 -14.59
C ASP A 265 3.11 -0.65 -13.09
N ASP A 266 2.10 -0.48 -12.23
CA ASP A 266 2.18 -0.74 -10.79
C ASP A 266 1.72 -2.16 -10.48
N ILE A 267 2.69 -3.07 -10.36
CA ILE A 267 2.45 -4.49 -10.10
C ILE A 267 1.85 -4.79 -8.72
N VAL A 268 1.97 -3.86 -7.76
CA VAL A 268 1.41 -4.03 -6.41
C VAL A 268 -0.11 -3.91 -6.44
N ALA A 269 -0.65 -3.16 -7.39
CA ALA A 269 -2.08 -2.98 -7.56
C ALA A 269 -2.83 -4.24 -8.06
N GLY A 270 -2.12 -5.28 -8.55
CA GLY A 270 -2.57 -6.60 -9.05
C GLY A 270 -4.01 -6.69 -9.57
N ARG A 271 -5.00 -6.58 -8.67
CA ARG A 271 -6.44 -6.60 -8.96
C ARG A 271 -7.06 -5.23 -8.69
N PRO A 272 -6.98 -4.28 -9.63
CA PRO A 272 -7.34 -2.89 -9.37
C PRO A 272 -8.83 -2.63 -9.17
N HIS A 273 -9.72 -3.45 -9.74
CA HIS A 273 -11.18 -3.25 -9.66
C HIS A 273 -11.75 -3.75 -8.31
N LEU A 274 -11.47 -3.00 -7.24
CA LEU A 274 -11.78 -3.38 -5.86
C LEU A 274 -13.26 -3.70 -5.61
N ALA A 275 -14.19 -3.04 -6.30
CA ALA A 275 -15.63 -3.28 -6.16
C ALA A 275 -16.08 -4.69 -6.56
N GLY A 276 -15.25 -5.44 -7.28
CA GLY A 276 -15.49 -6.86 -7.58
C GLY A 276 -15.11 -7.83 -6.44
N TRP A 277 -14.39 -7.33 -5.43
CA TRP A 277 -13.82 -8.13 -4.35
C TRP A 277 -14.23 -7.68 -2.95
N ILE A 278 -14.52 -6.40 -2.80
CA ILE A 278 -14.90 -5.78 -1.53
C ILE A 278 -16.34 -5.30 -1.64
N HIS A 279 -17.19 -5.78 -0.75
CA HIS A 279 -18.62 -5.46 -0.75
C HIS A 279 -18.86 -3.96 -0.46
N PRO A 280 -19.97 -3.38 -0.95
CA PRO A 280 -20.39 -2.05 -0.53
C PRO A 280 -20.72 -2.02 0.97
N ASN A 281 -20.63 -0.84 1.57
CA ASN A 281 -21.11 -0.64 2.93
C ASN A 281 -22.66 -0.58 2.98
N LYS A 282 -23.22 -0.42 4.18
CA LYS A 282 -24.68 -0.35 4.39
C LYS A 282 -25.37 0.81 3.65
N SER A 283 -24.63 1.87 3.31
CA SER A 283 -25.11 3.01 2.52
C SER A 283 -24.92 2.82 1.01
N GLY A 284 -24.45 1.65 0.56
CA GLY A 284 -24.21 1.33 -0.84
C GLY A 284 -22.89 1.88 -1.40
N VAL A 285 -22.02 2.46 -0.56
CA VAL A 285 -20.73 2.99 -0.98
C VAL A 285 -19.78 1.85 -1.32
N LYS A 286 -19.17 1.93 -2.48
CA LYS A 286 -18.16 0.99 -3.00
C LYS A 286 -17.01 1.75 -3.64
N ALA A 287 -15.87 1.10 -3.82
CA ALA A 287 -14.72 1.68 -4.51
C ALA A 287 -15.07 2.00 -5.97
N VAL A 288 -14.85 3.25 -6.37
CA VAL A 288 -14.84 3.67 -7.78
C VAL A 288 -13.40 3.68 -8.24
N THR A 289 -13.09 2.83 -9.22
CA THR A 289 -11.70 2.62 -9.67
C THR A 289 -11.42 3.38 -10.96
N GLU A 290 -10.34 4.16 -10.97
CA GLU A 290 -9.84 4.88 -12.11
C GLU A 290 -8.37 4.53 -12.37
N ARG A 291 -8.01 4.38 -13.66
CA ARG A 291 -6.62 4.20 -14.07
C ARG A 291 -5.97 5.57 -14.24
N VAL A 292 -4.76 5.68 -13.70
CA VAL A 292 -3.84 6.79 -13.98
C VAL A 292 -2.61 6.25 -14.72
N ASP A 293 -2.03 7.06 -15.58
CA ASP A 293 -0.80 6.70 -16.29
C ASP A 293 0.33 7.60 -15.77
N SER A 294 1.04 7.11 -14.77
CA SER A 294 2.23 7.77 -14.21
C SER A 294 3.42 7.52 -15.12
N ARG A 295 3.63 8.40 -16.09
CA ARG A 295 4.73 8.26 -17.06
C ARG A 295 6.09 8.17 -16.40
N GLY A 296 6.95 7.29 -16.90
CA GLY A 296 8.35 7.14 -16.51
C GLY A 296 8.58 6.15 -15.37
N LEU A 297 9.77 6.21 -14.79
CA LEU A 297 10.24 5.33 -13.71
C LEU A 297 9.47 5.62 -12.40
N TRP A 298 9.29 4.60 -11.54
CA TRP A 298 8.71 4.75 -10.19
C TRP A 298 7.17 4.84 -10.12
N THR A 299 6.47 4.02 -10.88
CA THR A 299 5.00 4.03 -10.91
C THR A 299 4.37 3.76 -9.54
N HIS A 300 4.97 2.89 -8.72
CA HIS A 300 4.51 2.61 -7.35
C HIS A 300 4.99 3.65 -6.32
N THR A 301 4.83 4.94 -6.58
CA THR A 301 5.23 6.00 -5.65
C THR A 301 4.03 6.90 -5.36
N ALA A 302 3.71 7.10 -4.08
CA ALA A 302 2.56 7.92 -3.68
C ALA A 302 2.55 9.32 -4.33
N THR A 303 3.72 9.98 -4.39
CA THR A 303 3.85 11.32 -4.99
C THR A 303 3.53 11.35 -6.48
N LYS A 304 3.80 10.25 -7.22
CA LYS A 304 3.42 10.14 -8.63
C LYS A 304 1.90 10.10 -8.81
N TYR A 305 1.22 9.30 -8.02
CA TYR A 305 -0.23 9.28 -7.99
C TYR A 305 -0.80 10.65 -7.62
N LEU A 306 -0.29 11.26 -6.56
CA LEU A 306 -0.73 12.56 -6.05
C LEU A 306 -0.50 13.73 -7.02
N GLN A 307 0.48 13.63 -7.91
CA GLN A 307 0.71 14.63 -8.97
C GLN A 307 -0.31 14.54 -10.11
N HIS A 308 -1.07 13.46 -10.19
CA HIS A 308 -2.03 13.28 -11.27
C HIS A 308 -3.31 14.09 -11.00
N LYS A 309 -3.75 14.87 -11.98
CA LYS A 309 -4.95 15.73 -11.85
C LYS A 309 -6.22 14.97 -11.46
N SER A 310 -6.42 13.74 -11.98
CA SER A 310 -7.58 12.90 -11.62
C SER A 310 -7.60 12.52 -10.14
N VAL A 311 -6.43 12.41 -9.50
CA VAL A 311 -6.30 12.12 -8.06
C VAL A 311 -6.50 13.39 -7.24
N THR A 312 -5.84 14.48 -7.67
CA THR A 312 -5.83 15.73 -6.88
C THR A 312 -7.17 16.45 -6.92
N ARG A 313 -7.83 16.50 -8.08
CA ARG A 313 -9.11 17.24 -8.22
C ARG A 313 -10.15 16.82 -7.16
N PRO A 314 -10.53 15.53 -7.03
CA PRO A 314 -11.54 15.14 -6.04
C PRO A 314 -11.08 15.37 -4.60
N VAL A 315 -9.77 15.27 -4.31
CA VAL A 315 -9.23 15.59 -2.98
C VAL A 315 -9.44 17.07 -2.65
N ILE A 316 -9.08 17.98 -3.55
CA ILE A 316 -9.24 19.42 -3.34
C ILE A 316 -10.71 19.80 -3.25
N GLU A 317 -11.56 19.29 -4.15
CA GLU A 317 -13.00 19.55 -4.12
C GLU A 317 -13.65 19.10 -2.81
N ALA A 318 -13.25 17.95 -2.28
CA ALA A 318 -13.77 17.45 -1.00
C ALA A 318 -13.25 18.25 0.21
N LEU A 319 -12.07 18.86 0.13
CA LEU A 319 -11.54 19.73 1.18
C LEU A 319 -12.20 21.14 1.20
N GLN A 320 -12.86 21.54 0.11
CA GLN A 320 -13.53 22.85 -0.03
C GLN A 320 -15.01 22.82 0.34
N GLN A 321 -15.58 21.63 0.59
CA GLN A 321 -16.97 21.43 1.04
C GLN A 321 -17.10 21.62 2.55
#